data_a4cf7d2b63c83aa4d6eddb940c385e82
#
_entry.id   a4cf7d2b63c83aa4d6eddb940c385e82
#
_cell.length_a   1.000
_cell.length_b   1.000
_cell.length_c   1.000
_cell.angle_alpha   90.00
_cell.angle_beta   90.00
_cell.angle_gamma   90.00
#
_symmetry.space_group_name_H-M   'P 1'
#
loop_
_entity.id
_entity.type
_entity.pdbx_description
1 polymer ?
#
loop_
_entity_poly.entity_id
_entity_poly.type
_entity_poly.pdbx_seq_one_letter_code
_entity_poly.pdbx_strand_id
1 'polypeptide(L)'
;MLGSASIPASPMTSQQIPNLLKLVGTPRDGALLRFSLVSEYLKDADFEPAIAHLGAAVEKDPGYSAAWKLLGRALSESGRNGEALAAYRRGIEVAQSKGDRQAAKEMAVFARRLEKLLASSGESSARP
;
A
#
# COMPACT_ATOMS: atom_id res chain seq x y z
N MET A 1 -23.10 16.42 -29.79
CA MET A 1 -22.81 16.12 -29.47
C MET A 1 -22.21 15.89 -29.06
N LEU A 2 -21.94 15.77 -28.64
CA LEU A 2 -21.39 15.41 -28.25
C LEU A 2 -20.92 15.15 -27.53
N GLY A 3 -20.86 15.25 -27.29
CA GLY A 3 -20.30 15.05 -26.56
C GLY A 3 -19.85 14.37 -25.88
N SER A 4 -19.91 13.98 -25.83
CA SER A 4 -19.48 13.16 -25.39
C SER A 4 -18.43 13.03 -25.05
N ALA A 5 -18.09 13.30 -25.46
CA ALA A 5 -16.97 13.17 -25.34
C ALA A 5 -16.47 13.14 -24.16
N SER A 6 -16.70 13.60 -23.68
CA SER A 6 -16.23 13.71 -22.63
C SER A 6 -15.81 12.74 -21.88
N ILE A 7 -15.56 11.88 -22.25
CA ILE A 7 -15.22 10.95 -21.59
C ILE A 7 -14.07 10.87 -21.02
N PRO A 8 -13.74 11.06 -20.15
CA PRO A 8 -12.63 11.11 -19.51
C PRO A 8 -12.02 9.93 -19.10
N ALA A 9 -10.94 10.05 -18.61
CA ALA A 9 -10.19 8.99 -18.16
C ALA A 9 -10.72 8.36 -16.93
N SER A 10 -11.48 9.04 -16.20
CA SER A 10 -11.98 8.47 -14.98
C SER A 10 -12.75 7.21 -15.15
N PRO A 11 -13.55 7.09 -16.18
CA PRO A 11 -14.27 5.86 -16.37
C PRO A 11 -13.39 4.66 -16.55
N MET A 12 -12.17 4.87 -17.02
CA MET A 12 -11.28 3.75 -17.18
C MET A 12 -10.93 3.12 -15.84
N THR A 13 -10.69 3.94 -14.84
CA THR A 13 -10.38 3.43 -13.53
C THR A 13 -11.52 2.59 -13.00
N SER A 14 -12.74 3.05 -13.18
CA SER A 14 -13.89 2.30 -12.73
C SER A 14 -14.00 0.95 -13.41
N GLN A 15 -13.61 0.88 -14.67
CA GLN A 15 -13.66 -0.37 -15.39
C GLN A 15 -12.57 -1.33 -14.97
N GLN A 16 -11.40 -0.77 -14.64
CA GLN A 16 -10.27 -1.60 -14.27
C GLN A 16 -10.54 -2.39 -13.00
N ILE A 17 -11.11 -1.75 -12.00
CA ILE A 17 -11.34 -2.43 -10.72
C ILE A 17 -12.25 -3.66 -10.88
N PRO A 18 -13.43 -3.57 -11.51
CA PRO A 18 -14.25 -4.75 -11.65
C PRO A 18 -13.59 -5.88 -12.43
N ASN A 19 -12.82 -5.50 -13.45
CA ASN A 19 -12.15 -6.52 -14.25
C ASN A 19 -11.07 -7.25 -13.46
N LEU A 20 -10.32 -6.51 -12.66
CA LEU A 20 -9.29 -7.11 -11.83
C LEU A 20 -9.89 -7.93 -10.70
N LEU A 21 -11.01 -7.47 -10.14
CA LEU A 21 -11.66 -8.20 -9.05
C LEU A 21 -12.13 -9.57 -9.48
N LYS A 22 -12.45 -9.74 -10.75
CA LYS A 22 -12.89 -11.03 -11.24
C LYS A 22 -11.80 -12.10 -11.12
N LEU A 23 -10.55 -11.68 -11.04
CA LEU A 23 -9.45 -12.62 -10.95
C LEU A 23 -9.10 -12.99 -9.52
N VAL A 24 -9.66 -12.28 -8.54
CA VAL A 24 -9.41 -12.59 -7.13
C VAL A 24 -10.03 -13.94 -6.79
N GLY A 25 -9.24 -14.79 -6.16
CA GLY A 25 -9.71 -16.12 -5.82
C GLY A 25 -9.58 -17.13 -6.95
N THR A 26 -9.05 -16.71 -8.09
CA THR A 26 -8.80 -17.62 -9.21
C THR A 26 -7.33 -17.99 -9.23
N PRO A 27 -6.92 -18.92 -10.11
CA PRO A 27 -5.50 -19.24 -10.22
C PRO A 27 -4.61 -18.06 -10.60
N ARG A 28 -5.20 -16.97 -11.09
CA ARG A 28 -4.43 -15.78 -11.43
C ARG A 28 -4.30 -14.82 -10.26
N ASP A 29 -4.88 -15.16 -9.12
CA ASP A 29 -4.82 -14.28 -7.95
C ASP A 29 -3.46 -14.42 -7.29
N GLY A 30 -2.62 -13.43 -7.50
CA GLY A 30 -1.29 -13.40 -6.92
C GLY A 30 -0.96 -11.99 -6.48
N ALA A 31 0.27 -11.81 -6.01
CA ALA A 31 0.71 -10.52 -5.49
C ALA A 31 0.60 -9.43 -6.53
N LEU A 32 0.94 -9.71 -7.78
CA LEU A 32 0.91 -8.69 -8.81
C LEU A 32 -0.52 -8.20 -9.08
N LEU A 33 -1.48 -9.13 -9.11
CA LEU A 33 -2.88 -8.75 -9.29
C LEU A 33 -3.32 -7.82 -8.15
N ARG A 34 -2.98 -8.20 -6.93
CA ARG A 34 -3.37 -7.39 -5.77
C ARG A 34 -2.72 -6.02 -5.82
N PHE A 35 -1.45 -5.97 -6.24
CA PHE A 35 -0.76 -4.71 -6.37
C PHE A 35 -1.43 -3.81 -7.43
N SER A 36 -1.89 -4.41 -8.52
CA SER A 36 -2.59 -3.65 -9.56
C SER A 36 -3.91 -3.08 -9.05
N LEU A 37 -4.66 -3.88 -8.28
CA LEU A 37 -5.88 -3.39 -7.66
C LEU A 37 -5.61 -2.21 -6.73
N VAL A 38 -4.55 -2.31 -5.96
CA VAL A 38 -4.17 -1.25 -5.04
C VAL A 38 -3.93 0.05 -5.79
N SER A 39 -3.22 -0.02 -6.91
CA SER A 39 -2.93 1.18 -7.69
C SER A 39 -4.21 1.89 -8.10
N GLU A 40 -5.23 1.12 -8.47
CA GLU A 40 -6.50 1.72 -8.85
C GLU A 40 -7.22 2.34 -7.66
N TYR A 41 -7.25 1.64 -6.54
CA TYR A 41 -7.92 2.18 -5.35
C TYR A 41 -7.23 3.43 -4.83
N LEU A 42 -5.90 3.47 -4.89
CA LEU A 42 -5.16 4.62 -4.38
C LEU A 42 -5.39 5.87 -5.22
N LYS A 43 -5.73 5.73 -6.47
CA LYS A 43 -6.06 6.89 -7.30
C LYS A 43 -7.23 7.66 -6.72
N ASP A 44 -8.15 6.97 -6.06
CA ASP A 44 -9.31 7.59 -5.45
C ASP A 44 -9.16 7.76 -3.95
N ALA A 45 -7.96 7.57 -3.43
CA ALA A 45 -7.69 7.64 -1.99
C ALA A 45 -8.60 6.69 -1.20
N ASP A 46 -8.91 5.55 -1.79
CA ASP A 46 -9.78 4.56 -1.16
C ASP A 46 -8.89 3.58 -0.41
N PHE A 47 -8.52 3.94 0.81
CA PHE A 47 -7.45 3.25 1.53
C PHE A 47 -7.85 1.89 2.11
N GLU A 48 -9.10 1.71 2.52
CA GLU A 48 -9.48 0.45 3.14
C GLU A 48 -9.33 -0.76 2.20
N PRO A 49 -9.91 -0.72 1.00
CA PRO A 49 -9.66 -1.83 0.08
C PRO A 49 -8.21 -1.92 -0.37
N ALA A 50 -7.52 -0.77 -0.49
CA ALA A 50 -6.11 -0.80 -0.83
C ALA A 50 -5.31 -1.54 0.23
N ILE A 51 -5.57 -1.27 1.51
CA ILE A 51 -4.89 -1.93 2.61
C ILE A 51 -5.17 -3.43 2.60
N ALA A 52 -6.42 -3.80 2.37
CA ALA A 52 -6.79 -5.22 2.34
C ALA A 52 -6.05 -5.98 1.24
N HIS A 53 -6.00 -5.40 0.05
CA HIS A 53 -5.31 -6.06 -1.07
C HIS A 53 -3.80 -6.06 -0.89
N LEU A 54 -3.24 -5.01 -0.28
CA LEU A 54 -1.80 -4.98 0.00
C LEU A 54 -1.45 -6.02 1.05
N GLY A 55 -2.29 -6.19 2.05
CA GLY A 55 -2.10 -7.26 3.02
C GLY A 55 -2.06 -8.61 2.36
N ALA A 56 -3.00 -8.85 1.43
CA ALA A 56 -3.01 -10.10 0.68
C ALA A 56 -1.76 -10.25 -0.18
N ALA A 57 -1.30 -9.16 -0.77
CA ALA A 57 -0.11 -9.22 -1.62
C ALA A 57 1.13 -9.63 -0.84
N VAL A 58 1.33 -9.06 0.36
CA VAL A 58 2.51 -9.41 1.14
C VAL A 58 2.39 -10.77 1.78
N GLU A 59 1.18 -11.29 1.97
CA GLU A 59 1.01 -12.66 2.40
C GLU A 59 1.40 -13.63 1.30
N LYS A 60 1.01 -13.32 0.07
CA LYS A 60 1.32 -14.19 -1.06
C LYS A 60 2.79 -14.10 -1.46
N ASP A 61 3.39 -12.94 -1.27
CA ASP A 61 4.79 -12.74 -1.61
C ASP A 61 5.44 -11.83 -0.57
N PRO A 62 5.89 -12.39 0.55
CA PRO A 62 6.50 -11.57 1.60
C PRO A 62 7.76 -10.82 1.16
N GLY A 63 8.37 -11.23 0.06
CA GLY A 63 9.55 -10.57 -0.46
C GLY A 63 9.24 -9.42 -1.41
N TYR A 64 8.00 -9.05 -1.55
CA TYR A 64 7.60 -7.99 -2.47
C TYR A 64 7.75 -6.65 -1.75
N SER A 65 8.93 -6.09 -1.79
CA SER A 65 9.23 -4.89 -1.00
C SER A 65 8.38 -3.70 -1.41
N ALA A 66 8.05 -3.57 -2.70
CA ALA A 66 7.20 -2.46 -3.15
C ALA A 66 5.81 -2.52 -2.52
N ALA A 67 5.30 -3.73 -2.29
CA ALA A 67 4.00 -3.88 -1.65
C ALA A 67 4.06 -3.47 -0.18
N TRP A 68 5.15 -3.80 0.52
CA TRP A 68 5.33 -3.36 1.90
C TRP A 68 5.37 -1.83 1.98
N LYS A 69 6.09 -1.20 1.06
CA LYS A 69 6.20 0.25 1.03
C LYS A 69 4.83 0.88 0.82
N LEU A 70 4.08 0.36 -0.13
CA LEU A 70 2.75 0.90 -0.43
C LEU A 70 1.78 0.66 0.73
N LEU A 71 1.90 -0.49 1.40
CA LEU A 71 1.08 -0.79 2.57
C LEU A 71 1.35 0.22 3.68
N GLY A 72 2.63 0.51 3.92
CA GLY A 72 2.99 1.52 4.91
C GLY A 72 2.40 2.87 4.57
N ARG A 73 2.47 3.23 3.30
CA ARG A 73 1.93 4.51 2.86
C ARG A 73 0.41 4.58 3.04
N ALA A 74 -0.30 3.54 2.61
CA ALA A 74 -1.76 3.54 2.73
C ALA A 74 -2.20 3.58 4.18
N LEU A 75 -1.52 2.84 5.04
CA LEU A 75 -1.82 2.86 6.46
C LEU A 75 -1.55 4.24 7.07
N SER A 76 -0.44 4.86 6.68
CA SER A 76 -0.09 6.17 7.18
C SER A 76 -1.11 7.23 6.75
N GLU A 77 -1.50 7.20 5.48
CA GLU A 77 -2.44 8.18 4.95
C GLU A 77 -3.84 7.99 5.53
N SER A 78 -4.15 6.79 6.01
CA SER A 78 -5.43 6.56 6.67
C SER A 78 -5.36 6.81 8.18
N GLY A 79 -4.21 7.28 8.67
CA GLY A 79 -4.07 7.61 10.09
C GLY A 79 -3.66 6.46 10.98
N ARG A 80 -3.39 5.29 10.42
CA ARG A 80 -3.03 4.11 11.18
C ARG A 80 -1.51 4.04 11.31
N ASN A 81 -0.95 4.98 12.05
CA ASN A 81 0.49 5.21 12.07
C ASN A 81 1.29 4.08 12.70
N GLY A 82 0.78 3.46 13.75
CA GLY A 82 1.50 2.34 14.36
C GLY A 82 1.63 1.16 13.41
N GLU A 83 0.54 0.86 12.71
CA GLU A 83 0.56 -0.22 11.73
C GLU A 83 1.44 0.13 10.54
N ALA A 84 1.40 1.41 10.13
CA ALA A 84 2.24 1.86 9.05
C ALA A 84 3.71 1.68 9.38
N LEU A 85 4.09 2.02 10.60
CA LEU A 85 5.47 1.86 11.03
C LEU A 85 5.90 0.40 10.98
N ALA A 86 5.03 -0.50 11.44
CA ALA A 86 5.33 -1.93 11.39
C ALA A 86 5.52 -2.40 9.95
N ALA A 87 4.67 -1.93 9.03
CA ALA A 87 4.79 -2.31 7.63
C ALA A 87 6.09 -1.81 7.02
N TYR A 88 6.47 -0.57 7.31
CA TYR A 88 7.72 -0.04 6.79
C TYR A 88 8.93 -0.78 7.34
N ARG A 89 8.90 -1.12 8.63
CA ARG A 89 10.01 -1.88 9.22
C ARG A 89 10.17 -3.23 8.56
N ARG A 90 9.05 -3.89 8.31
CA ARG A 90 9.10 -5.16 7.62
C ARG A 90 9.61 -4.99 6.20
N GLY A 91 9.16 -3.95 5.51
CA GLY A 91 9.62 -3.67 4.17
C GLY A 91 11.11 -3.38 4.11
N ILE A 92 11.63 -2.70 5.12
CA ILE A 92 13.06 -2.43 5.19
C ILE A 92 13.84 -3.74 5.30
N GLU A 93 13.40 -4.64 6.16
CA GLU A 93 14.06 -5.94 6.30
C GLU A 93 14.06 -6.70 4.97
N VAL A 94 12.93 -6.70 4.29
CA VAL A 94 12.81 -7.39 3.01
C VAL A 94 13.73 -6.75 1.97
N ALA A 95 13.72 -5.43 1.89
CA ALA A 95 14.56 -4.73 0.92
C ALA A 95 16.03 -4.99 1.19
N GLN A 96 16.44 -4.97 2.45
CA GLN A 96 17.82 -5.22 2.81
C GLN A 96 18.22 -6.64 2.45
N SER A 97 17.37 -7.61 2.69
CA SER A 97 17.69 -8.99 2.38
C SER A 97 17.84 -9.23 0.89
N LYS A 98 17.22 -8.38 0.09
CA LYS A 98 17.34 -8.48 -1.36
C LYS A 98 18.41 -7.57 -1.95
N GLY A 99 19.08 -6.80 -1.10
CA GLY A 99 20.10 -5.88 -1.56
C GLY A 99 19.54 -4.61 -2.17
N ASP A 100 18.26 -4.34 -1.98
CA ASP A 100 17.62 -3.13 -2.53
C ASP A 100 17.82 -1.98 -1.54
N ARG A 101 18.97 -1.36 -1.62
CA ARG A 101 19.32 -0.29 -0.69
C ARG A 101 18.48 0.94 -0.85
N GLN A 102 18.09 1.24 -2.07
CA GLN A 102 17.29 2.44 -2.34
C GLN A 102 15.94 2.32 -1.66
N ALA A 103 15.27 1.19 -1.83
CA ALA A 103 13.97 0.99 -1.21
C ALA A 103 14.09 1.01 0.31
N ALA A 104 15.15 0.40 0.85
CA ALA A 104 15.35 0.38 2.29
C ALA A 104 15.54 1.79 2.83
N LYS A 105 16.31 2.62 2.14
CA LYS A 105 16.53 4.00 2.57
C LYS A 105 15.24 4.82 2.53
N GLU A 106 14.47 4.66 1.47
CA GLU A 106 13.22 5.41 1.35
C GLU A 106 12.26 5.05 2.47
N MET A 107 12.12 3.76 2.73
CA MET A 107 11.24 3.31 3.81
C MET A 107 11.75 3.73 5.18
N ALA A 108 13.07 3.76 5.35
CA ALA A 108 13.64 4.20 6.63
C ALA A 108 13.31 5.66 6.93
N VAL A 109 13.25 6.51 5.90
CA VAL A 109 12.88 7.90 6.10
C VAL A 109 11.45 7.99 6.61
N PHE A 110 10.53 7.25 6.00
CA PHE A 110 9.14 7.27 6.43
C PHE A 110 9.00 6.67 7.83
N ALA A 111 9.71 5.58 8.10
CA ALA A 111 9.66 4.95 9.42
C ALA A 111 10.11 5.92 10.51
N ARG A 112 11.20 6.65 10.26
CA ARG A 112 11.70 7.60 11.24
C ARG A 112 10.71 8.72 11.48
N ARG A 113 10.06 9.18 10.42
CA ARG A 113 9.06 10.22 10.54
C ARG A 113 7.88 9.76 11.38
N LEU A 114 7.45 8.50 11.18
CA LEU A 114 6.36 7.94 11.96
C LEU A 114 6.76 7.74 13.41
N GLU A 115 7.98 7.33 13.66
CA GLU A 115 8.47 7.19 15.04
C GLU A 115 8.36 8.51 15.78
N LYS A 116 8.74 9.61 15.12
CA LYS A 116 8.64 10.92 15.73
C LYS A 116 7.18 11.32 15.97
N LEU A 117 6.33 11.04 15.01
CA LEU A 117 4.91 11.35 15.17
C LEU A 117 4.30 10.61 16.34
N LEU A 118 4.60 9.32 16.46
CA LEU A 118 4.05 8.51 17.54
C LEU A 118 4.56 8.98 18.89
N ALA A 119 5.84 9.35 18.94
CA ALA A 119 6.41 9.84 20.18
C ALA A 119 5.78 11.17 20.58
N SER A 120 5.59 12.08 19.63
CA SER A 120 5.06 13.40 19.96
C SER A 120 3.56 13.37 20.23
N SER A 121 2.85 12.36 19.74
CA SER A 121 1.42 12.28 19.97
C SER A 121 1.10 11.70 21.34
N GLY A 122 2.10 11.23 22.05
CA GLY A 122 1.88 10.65 23.35
C GLY A 122 1.56 9.18 23.35
N GLU A 123 1.44 8.58 22.19
CA GLU A 123 1.12 7.16 22.17
C GLU A 123 2.20 6.32 22.80
N SER A 124 3.44 6.68 22.54
CA SER A 124 4.52 5.93 23.13
C SER A 124 4.60 6.15 24.63
N SER A 125 4.14 7.30 25.08
CA SER A 125 4.18 7.57 26.51
C SER A 125 3.03 6.94 27.25
N ALA A 126 2.09 6.37 26.55
CA ALA A 126 1.06 5.63 27.22
C ALA A 126 1.64 4.39 27.87
N ARG A 127 2.83 4.01 27.49
CA ARG A 127 3.44 2.90 28.13
C ARG A 127 3.89 3.26 29.48
N PRO A 128 3.84 2.39 30.37
CA PRO A 128 4.28 2.65 31.72
C PRO A 128 5.73 3.02 31.76
#